data_3399098624672acbc3e68fc672dfa08d
#
_entry.id   3399098624672acbc3e68fc672dfa08d
#
_cell.length_a   1.000
_cell.length_b   1.000
_cell.length_c   1.000
_cell.angle_alpha   90.00
_cell.angle_beta   90.00
_cell.angle_gamma   90.00
#
_symmetry.space_group_name_H-M   'P 1'
#
loop_
_entity.id
_entity.type
_entity.pdbx_description
1 polymer ?
#
loop_
_entity_poly.entity_id
_entity_poly.type
_entity_poly.pdbx_seq_one_letter_code
_entity_poly.pdbx_strand_id
1 'polypeptide(L)'
;MNTIKKNAQIGLIVLLVLIVTILHYSSVHGALSAHISHREFYFIPILLSSLWFGLKYGLATSLAISLIYAPHVFVNSETQGNLWPVVFQIMVFNLVALMVGFLVERSKRQQERMFVVEKSAALGRAATAVGHEMKDLLEAL
;
A
#
# COMPACT_ATOMS: atom_id res chain seq x y z
N MET A 1 -9.00 2.98 -13.47
CA MET A 1 -8.31 1.68 -13.28
C MET A 1 -9.27 0.57 -13.67
N ASN A 2 -8.87 -0.32 -14.59
CA ASN A 2 -9.75 -1.35 -15.14
C ASN A 2 -10.16 -2.35 -14.02
N THR A 3 -11.44 -2.66 -13.87
CA THR A 3 -11.99 -3.52 -12.79
C THR A 3 -11.31 -4.89 -12.73
N ILE A 4 -10.98 -5.46 -13.89
CA ILE A 4 -10.27 -6.74 -14.01
C ILE A 4 -8.88 -6.65 -13.34
N LYS A 5 -8.14 -5.58 -13.61
CA LYS A 5 -6.81 -5.36 -13.02
C LYS A 5 -6.88 -5.19 -11.50
N LYS A 6 -7.89 -4.47 -11.00
CA LYS A 6 -8.12 -4.29 -9.56
C LYS A 6 -8.40 -5.62 -8.87
N ASN A 7 -9.29 -6.45 -9.45
CA ASN A 7 -9.64 -7.75 -8.88
C ASN A 7 -8.44 -8.70 -8.87
N ALA A 8 -7.62 -8.70 -9.93
CA ALA A 8 -6.39 -9.49 -9.99
C ALA A 8 -5.38 -9.06 -8.91
N GLN A 9 -5.22 -7.76 -8.66
CA GLN A 9 -4.36 -7.24 -7.60
C GLN A 9 -4.84 -7.64 -6.19
N ILE A 10 -6.15 -7.55 -5.94
CA ILE A 10 -6.75 -8.00 -4.67
C ILE A 10 -6.55 -9.51 -4.51
N GLY A 11 -6.81 -10.29 -5.56
CA GLY A 11 -6.60 -11.74 -5.56
C GLY A 11 -5.15 -12.12 -5.23
N LEU A 12 -4.18 -11.39 -5.80
CA LEU A 12 -2.76 -11.60 -5.51
C LEU A 12 -2.41 -11.30 -4.04
N ILE A 13 -2.94 -10.21 -3.47
CA ILE A 13 -2.71 -9.88 -2.05
C ILE A 13 -3.26 -10.99 -1.15
N VAL A 14 -4.51 -11.42 -1.40
CA VAL A 14 -5.14 -12.50 -0.62
C VAL A 14 -4.34 -13.80 -0.74
N LEU A 15 -3.91 -14.15 -1.95
CA LEU A 15 -3.08 -15.34 -2.20
C LEU A 15 -1.76 -15.26 -1.43
N LEU A 16 -1.08 -14.11 -1.43
CA LEU A 16 0.16 -13.90 -0.68
C LEU A 16 -0.06 -14.03 0.84
N VAL A 17 -1.14 -13.46 1.37
CA VAL A 17 -1.49 -13.61 2.79
C VAL A 17 -1.70 -15.08 3.13
N LEU A 18 -2.42 -15.83 2.30
CA LEU A 18 -2.66 -17.26 2.51
C LEU A 18 -1.36 -18.08 2.47
N ILE A 19 -0.50 -17.85 1.47
CA ILE A 19 0.77 -18.56 1.35
C ILE A 19 1.64 -18.29 2.58
N VAL A 20 1.80 -17.02 2.98
CA VAL A 20 2.62 -16.65 4.15
C VAL A 20 2.02 -17.26 5.42
N THR A 21 0.70 -17.26 5.56
CA THR A 21 0.02 -17.86 6.70
C THR A 21 0.27 -19.37 6.77
N ILE A 22 0.15 -20.09 5.65
CA ILE A 22 0.43 -21.53 5.59
C ILE A 22 1.90 -21.81 5.95
N LEU A 23 2.84 -21.05 5.39
CA LEU A 23 4.27 -21.18 5.71
C LEU A 23 4.54 -20.90 7.19
N HIS A 24 3.91 -19.88 7.76
CA HIS A 24 4.06 -19.53 9.17
C HIS A 24 3.56 -20.63 10.08
N TYR A 25 2.38 -21.19 9.82
CA TYR A 25 1.79 -22.26 10.63
C TYR A 25 2.50 -23.61 10.44
N SER A 26 3.02 -23.92 9.25
CA SER A 26 3.76 -25.16 8.98
C SER A 26 5.15 -25.18 9.62
N SER A 27 5.74 -24.00 9.89
CA SER A 27 7.08 -23.88 10.48
C SER A 27 7.14 -24.11 11.99
N VAL A 28 6.01 -24.29 12.66
CA VAL A 28 5.94 -24.52 14.12
C VAL A 28 6.71 -25.76 14.56
N HIS A 29 6.90 -26.74 13.67
CA HIS A 29 7.61 -27.99 13.95
C HIS A 29 9.09 -27.95 13.50
N GLY A 30 9.60 -26.79 13.05
CA GLY A 30 10.95 -26.61 12.54
C GLY A 30 11.86 -25.81 13.47
N ALA A 31 13.11 -25.59 13.03
CA ALA A 31 14.09 -24.81 13.78
C ALA A 31 13.60 -23.36 14.05
N LEU A 32 13.87 -22.86 15.24
CA LEU A 32 13.46 -21.53 15.72
C LEU A 32 13.81 -20.39 14.75
N SER A 33 14.92 -20.50 14.02
CA SER A 33 15.37 -19.54 13.01
C SER A 33 14.43 -19.44 11.81
N ALA A 34 13.85 -20.55 11.37
CA ALA A 34 12.90 -20.58 10.25
C ALA A 34 11.57 -19.88 10.61
N HIS A 35 11.11 -20.06 11.84
CA HIS A 35 9.87 -19.45 12.34
C HIS A 35 9.95 -17.92 12.38
N ILE A 36 11.09 -17.36 12.79
CA ILE A 36 11.31 -15.91 12.82
C ILE A 36 11.33 -15.32 11.39
N SER A 37 11.99 -16.02 10.45
CA SER A 37 12.10 -15.53 9.06
C SER A 37 10.74 -15.48 8.35
N HIS A 38 9.86 -16.46 8.56
CA HIS A 38 8.56 -16.50 7.87
C HIS A 38 7.61 -15.37 8.30
N ARG A 39 7.75 -14.87 9.52
CA ARG A 39 6.97 -13.74 10.04
C ARG A 39 7.20 -12.45 9.24
N GLU A 40 8.42 -12.21 8.79
CA GLU A 40 8.78 -11.00 8.06
C GLU A 40 8.13 -10.96 6.66
N PHE A 41 7.77 -12.09 6.07
CA PHE A 41 7.09 -12.12 4.77
C PHE A 41 5.69 -11.49 4.78
N TYR A 42 5.07 -11.29 5.94
CA TYR A 42 3.81 -10.54 6.04
C TYR A 42 3.92 -9.07 5.62
N PHE A 43 5.14 -8.49 5.62
CA PHE A 43 5.32 -7.14 5.09
C PHE A 43 5.04 -7.04 3.59
N ILE A 44 5.25 -8.10 2.82
CA ILE A 44 5.04 -8.08 1.37
C ILE A 44 3.59 -7.75 1.01
N PRO A 45 2.57 -8.48 1.47
CA PRO A 45 1.17 -8.16 1.16
C PRO A 45 0.73 -6.81 1.76
N ILE A 46 1.26 -6.39 2.93
CA ILE A 46 0.98 -5.08 3.52
C ILE A 46 1.49 -3.95 2.62
N LEU A 47 2.74 -4.05 2.18
CA LEU A 47 3.36 -3.06 1.29
C LEU A 47 2.65 -2.98 -0.05
N LEU A 48 2.36 -4.12 -0.70
CA LEU A 48 1.64 -4.16 -1.98
C LEU A 48 0.25 -3.56 -1.88
N SER A 49 -0.47 -3.87 -0.81
CA SER A 49 -1.80 -3.31 -0.55
C SER A 49 -1.74 -1.78 -0.37
N SER A 50 -0.78 -1.30 0.42
CA SER A 50 -0.56 0.13 0.65
C SER A 50 -0.17 0.87 -0.63
N LEU A 51 0.75 0.30 -1.44
CA LEU A 51 1.25 0.91 -2.67
C LEU A 51 0.17 1.01 -3.76
N TRP A 52 -0.62 -0.05 -3.94
CA TRP A 52 -1.63 -0.08 -5.01
C TRP A 52 -2.89 0.68 -4.65
N PHE A 53 -3.36 0.53 -3.42
CA PHE A 53 -4.68 1.02 -3.02
C PHE A 53 -4.64 2.15 -1.99
N GLY A 54 -3.49 2.42 -1.38
CA GLY A 54 -3.30 3.49 -0.39
C GLY A 54 -3.63 3.08 1.03
N LEU A 55 -3.78 4.09 1.91
CA LEU A 55 -3.84 3.92 3.35
C LEU A 55 -4.93 2.97 3.84
N LYS A 56 -6.15 3.12 3.33
CA LYS A 56 -7.32 2.32 3.81
C LYS A 56 -7.12 0.83 3.61
N TYR A 57 -6.64 0.43 2.45
CA TYR A 57 -6.42 -0.98 2.11
C TYR A 57 -5.17 -1.54 2.80
N GLY A 58 -4.11 -0.74 2.90
CA GLY A 58 -2.91 -1.10 3.66
C GLY A 58 -3.24 -1.41 5.13
N LEU A 59 -3.98 -0.52 5.80
CA LEU A 59 -4.43 -0.74 7.18
C LEU A 59 -5.36 -1.95 7.30
N ALA A 60 -6.33 -2.11 6.38
CA ALA A 60 -7.22 -3.26 6.40
C ALA A 60 -6.44 -4.59 6.29
N THR A 61 -5.43 -4.64 5.40
CA THR A 61 -4.56 -5.82 5.24
C THR A 61 -3.72 -6.07 6.48
N SER A 62 -3.12 -5.03 7.09
CA SER A 62 -2.30 -5.18 8.29
C SER A 62 -3.13 -5.63 9.51
N LEU A 63 -4.36 -5.10 9.66
CA LEU A 63 -5.29 -5.54 10.70
C LEU A 63 -5.73 -6.98 10.51
N ALA A 64 -6.07 -7.39 9.28
CA ALA A 64 -6.41 -8.79 8.98
C ALA A 64 -5.25 -9.74 9.30
N ILE A 65 -4.02 -9.39 8.91
CA ILE A 65 -2.82 -10.16 9.26
C ILE A 65 -2.61 -10.20 10.78
N SER A 66 -2.81 -9.08 11.48
CA SER A 66 -2.69 -9.03 12.94
C SER A 66 -3.68 -9.97 13.64
N LEU A 67 -4.93 -10.04 13.14
CA LEU A 67 -5.96 -10.95 13.64
C LEU A 67 -5.64 -12.43 13.37
N ILE A 68 -4.98 -12.74 12.25
CA ILE A 68 -4.53 -14.12 11.94
C ILE A 68 -3.31 -14.48 12.77
N TYR A 69 -2.40 -13.55 12.98
CA TYR A 69 -1.14 -13.76 13.69
C TYR A 69 -1.33 -13.91 15.20
N ALA A 70 -2.17 -13.08 15.83
CA ALA A 70 -2.34 -13.03 17.28
C ALA A 70 -2.75 -14.38 17.89
N PRO A 71 -3.80 -15.10 17.44
CA PRO A 71 -4.22 -16.37 18.02
C PRO A 71 -3.15 -17.45 17.98
N HIS A 72 -2.36 -17.48 16.90
CA HIS A 72 -1.29 -18.47 16.73
C HIS A 72 -0.24 -18.38 17.85
N VAL A 73 0.10 -17.17 18.25
CA VAL A 73 1.11 -16.95 19.30
C VAL A 73 0.55 -17.24 20.69
N PHE A 74 -0.75 -17.01 20.92
CA PHE A 74 -1.39 -17.32 22.21
C PHE A 74 -1.51 -18.84 22.46
N VAL A 75 -1.66 -19.63 21.38
CA VAL A 75 -1.81 -21.10 21.49
C VAL A 75 -0.46 -21.80 21.66
N ASN A 76 0.61 -21.23 21.10
CA ASN A 76 1.94 -21.83 21.19
C ASN A 76 2.63 -21.50 22.53
N SER A 77 2.89 -22.53 23.31
CA SER A 77 3.40 -22.49 24.68
C SER A 77 4.80 -21.87 24.85
N GLU A 78 5.55 -21.64 23.79
CA GLU A 78 6.89 -21.03 23.85
C GLU A 78 6.90 -19.56 24.28
N THR A 79 5.75 -18.89 24.18
CA THR A 79 5.57 -17.49 24.60
C THR A 79 4.90 -17.33 25.94
N GLN A 80 4.77 -18.45 26.73
CA GLN A 80 4.14 -18.40 28.07
C GLN A 80 4.82 -17.33 28.93
N GLY A 81 4.16 -16.20 29.09
CA GLY A 81 4.52 -15.12 30.01
C GLY A 81 5.06 -13.83 29.36
N ASN A 82 5.42 -13.81 28.08
CA ASN A 82 5.92 -12.59 27.44
C ASN A 82 5.16 -12.24 26.14
N LEU A 83 4.16 -11.37 26.25
CA LEU A 83 3.36 -10.88 25.11
C LEU A 83 4.02 -9.73 24.34
N TRP A 84 5.10 -9.16 24.85
CA TRP A 84 5.77 -8.00 24.24
C TRP A 84 6.19 -8.21 22.79
N PRO A 85 6.80 -9.33 22.38
CA PRO A 85 7.19 -9.54 21.00
C PRO A 85 5.98 -9.53 20.02
N VAL A 86 4.84 -10.04 20.48
CA VAL A 86 3.60 -10.09 19.67
C VAL A 86 3.03 -8.70 19.50
N VAL A 87 2.86 -7.98 20.61
CA VAL A 87 2.34 -6.61 20.60
C VAL A 87 3.24 -5.72 19.76
N PHE A 88 4.55 -5.81 19.94
CA PHE A 88 5.53 -5.08 19.16
C PHE A 88 5.40 -5.35 17.65
N GLN A 89 5.27 -6.63 17.27
CA GLN A 89 5.13 -7.02 15.87
C GLN A 89 3.84 -6.45 15.23
N ILE A 90 2.71 -6.55 15.94
CA ILE A 90 1.44 -5.98 15.51
C ILE A 90 1.56 -4.46 15.34
N MET A 91 2.20 -3.77 16.27
CA MET A 91 2.45 -2.34 16.17
C MET A 91 3.29 -2.01 14.92
N VAL A 92 4.34 -2.77 14.65
CA VAL A 92 5.21 -2.56 13.47
C VAL A 92 4.43 -2.77 12.18
N PHE A 93 3.61 -3.82 12.06
CA PHE A 93 2.78 -4.05 10.87
C PHE A 93 1.85 -2.87 10.59
N ASN A 94 1.17 -2.38 11.63
CA ASN A 94 0.24 -1.26 11.48
C ASN A 94 0.98 0.07 11.21
N LEU A 95 2.12 0.29 11.85
CA LEU A 95 2.94 1.48 11.62
C LEU A 95 3.46 1.53 10.18
N VAL A 96 3.96 0.42 9.65
CA VAL A 96 4.43 0.34 8.26
C VAL A 96 3.27 0.58 7.28
N ALA A 97 2.12 -0.03 7.51
CA ALA A 97 0.93 0.19 6.67
C ALA A 97 0.51 1.66 6.67
N LEU A 98 0.53 2.31 7.85
CA LEU A 98 0.17 3.71 8.01
C LEU A 98 1.17 4.63 7.30
N MET A 99 2.47 4.43 7.52
CA MET A 99 3.52 5.26 6.90
C MET A 99 3.50 5.15 5.38
N VAL A 100 3.52 3.92 4.85
CA VAL A 100 3.55 3.71 3.39
C VAL A 100 2.23 4.17 2.76
N GLY A 101 1.10 3.84 3.35
CA GLY A 101 -0.21 4.27 2.86
C GLY A 101 -0.35 5.79 2.83
N PHE A 102 0.12 6.48 3.87
CA PHE A 102 0.13 7.95 3.94
C PHE A 102 1.04 8.57 2.87
N LEU A 103 2.26 8.03 2.69
CA LEU A 103 3.18 8.51 1.66
C LEU A 103 2.61 8.34 0.25
N VAL A 104 1.96 7.22 -0.02
CA VAL A 104 1.31 6.95 -1.30
C VAL A 104 0.15 7.93 -1.55
N GLU A 105 -0.70 8.17 -0.57
CA GLU A 105 -1.79 9.15 -0.71
C GLU A 105 -1.27 10.57 -0.91
N ARG A 106 -0.23 10.95 -0.15
CA ARG A 106 0.42 12.25 -0.33
C ARG A 106 1.00 12.40 -1.73
N SER A 107 1.70 11.39 -2.24
CA SER A 107 2.27 11.38 -3.59
C SER A 107 1.18 11.51 -4.66
N LYS A 108 0.09 10.75 -4.54
CA LYS A 108 -1.06 10.85 -5.46
C LYS A 108 -1.66 12.26 -5.49
N ARG A 109 -1.88 12.87 -4.33
CA ARG A 109 -2.40 14.26 -4.24
C ARG A 109 -1.45 15.28 -4.85
N GLN A 110 -0.14 15.09 -4.71
CA GLN A 110 0.86 15.96 -5.34
C GLN A 110 0.82 15.84 -6.88
N GLN A 111 0.74 14.62 -7.40
CA GLN A 111 0.63 14.37 -8.84
C GLN A 111 -0.64 15.00 -9.43
N GLU A 112 -1.78 14.87 -8.75
CA GLU A 112 -3.05 15.49 -9.17
C GLU A 112 -2.92 17.01 -9.23
N ARG A 113 -2.30 17.64 -8.23
CA ARG A 113 -2.08 19.10 -8.22
C ARG A 113 -1.16 19.53 -9.36
N MET A 114 -0.07 18.82 -9.61
CA MET A 114 0.85 19.12 -10.71
C MET A 114 0.14 19.01 -12.07
N PHE A 115 -0.67 17.98 -12.26
CA PHE A 115 -1.46 17.81 -13.47
C PHE A 115 -2.43 18.97 -13.73
N VAL A 116 -3.12 19.47 -12.69
CA VAL A 116 -4.02 20.62 -12.80
C VAL A 116 -3.25 21.89 -13.19
N VAL A 117 -2.10 22.12 -12.56
CA VAL A 117 -1.25 23.31 -12.88
C VAL A 117 -0.73 23.23 -14.31
N GLU A 118 -0.24 22.09 -14.75
CA GLU A 118 0.26 21.87 -16.10
C GLU A 118 -0.84 22.09 -17.15
N LYS A 119 -2.04 21.54 -16.90
CA LYS A 119 -3.19 21.76 -17.78
C LYS A 119 -3.58 23.22 -17.86
N SER A 120 -3.60 23.95 -16.75
CA SER A 120 -3.90 25.39 -16.74
C SER A 120 -2.85 26.20 -17.49
N ALA A 121 -1.57 25.86 -17.32
CA ALA A 121 -0.49 26.51 -18.07
C ALA A 121 -0.55 26.22 -19.57
N ALA A 122 -0.93 25.01 -19.96
CA ALA A 122 -1.13 24.67 -21.37
C ALA A 122 -2.29 25.45 -22.00
N LEU A 123 -3.42 25.58 -21.29
CA LEU A 123 -4.56 26.38 -21.71
C LEU A 123 -4.19 27.87 -21.84
N GLY A 124 -3.42 28.43 -20.90
CA GLY A 124 -2.94 29.80 -20.95
C GLY A 124 -2.07 30.07 -22.18
N ARG A 125 -1.13 29.16 -22.48
CA ARG A 125 -0.30 29.26 -23.71
C ARG A 125 -1.14 29.22 -25.00
N ALA A 126 -2.11 28.30 -25.04
CA ALA A 126 -3.00 28.20 -26.20
C ALA A 126 -3.84 29.48 -26.40
N ALA A 127 -4.39 30.03 -25.32
CA ALA A 127 -5.14 31.28 -25.37
C ALA A 127 -4.29 32.48 -25.86
N THR A 128 -3.03 32.53 -25.38
CA THR A 128 -2.09 33.58 -25.84
C THR A 128 -1.75 33.44 -27.32
N ALA A 129 -1.53 32.21 -27.80
CA ALA A 129 -1.25 31.96 -29.22
C ALA A 129 -2.44 32.37 -30.12
N VAL A 130 -3.67 32.01 -29.74
CA VAL A 130 -4.88 32.44 -30.45
C VAL A 130 -5.05 33.95 -30.43
N GLY A 131 -4.74 34.60 -29.30
CA GLY A 131 -4.77 36.06 -29.18
C GLY A 131 -3.78 36.76 -30.13
N HIS A 132 -2.58 36.21 -30.30
CA HIS A 132 -1.60 36.72 -31.25
C HIS A 132 -2.07 36.55 -32.71
N GLU A 133 -2.57 35.37 -33.07
CA GLU A 133 -3.09 35.14 -34.43
C GLU A 133 -4.26 36.06 -34.77
N MET A 134 -5.19 36.29 -33.83
CA MET A 134 -6.30 37.21 -34.00
C MET A 134 -5.83 38.66 -34.19
N LYS A 135 -4.81 39.08 -33.41
CA LYS A 135 -4.23 40.42 -33.55
C LYS A 135 -3.59 40.61 -34.92
N ASP A 136 -2.78 39.64 -35.35
CA ASP A 136 -2.09 39.69 -36.66
C ASP A 136 -3.09 39.74 -37.83
N LEU A 137 -4.22 39.01 -37.72
CA LEU A 137 -5.30 39.07 -38.71
C LEU A 137 -6.00 40.42 -38.74
N LEU A 138 -6.20 41.06 -37.60
CA LEU A 138 -6.82 42.39 -37.52
C LEU A 138 -5.91 43.50 -38.03
N GLU A 139 -4.59 43.38 -37.88
CA GLU A 139 -3.62 44.35 -38.40
C GLU A 139 -3.41 44.21 -39.94
N ALA A 140 -3.75 43.05 -40.48
CA ALA A 140 -3.66 42.80 -41.94
C ALA A 140 -4.89 43.25 -42.75
N LEU A 141 -5.97 43.65 -42.07
CA LEU A 141 -7.19 44.19 -42.66
C LEU A 141 -7.20 45.71 -42.71
#